data_735c784bab2043fc25b52e303d571aed
#
_entry.id   735c784bab2043fc25b52e303d571aed
#
_cell.length_a   1.000
_cell.length_b   1.000
_cell.length_c   1.000
_cell.angle_alpha   90.00
_cell.angle_beta   90.00
_cell.angle_gamma   90.00
#
_symmetry.space_group_name_H-M   'P 1'
#
loop_
_entity.id
_entity.type
_entity.pdbx_description
1 polymer ?
#
loop_
_entity_poly.entity_id
_entity_poly.type
_entity_poly.pdbx_seq_one_letter_code
_entity_poly.pdbx_strand_id
1 'polypeptide(L)' 'LVEGLARGYAAAPHELLSEREFAVLVALGEGRGVPEIARALGLSPKTVTTYRVRLLEKLGLRTTADVVRYVRDHGLSV' A
#
# COMPACT_ATOMS: atom_id res chain seq x y z
N LEU A 1 24.86 -0.51 2.91
CA LEU A 1 24.98 -0.93 2.94
C LEU A 1 24.91 -1.13 2.67
N VAL A 2 24.85 -1.08 2.52
CA VAL A 2 24.98 -1.60 2.44
C VAL A 2 24.66 -2.09 2.17
N GLU A 3 24.62 -2.17 2.12
CA GLU A 3 24.51 -2.87 2.09
C GLU A 3 23.98 -3.29 2.11
N GLY A 4 23.73 -3.36 2.11
CA GLY A 4 23.47 -3.95 2.37
C GLY A 4 22.79 -4.01 2.33
N LEU A 5 22.81 -3.97 2.12
CA LEU A 5 22.41 -4.14 2.21
C LEU A 5 22.10 -4.15 1.97
N ALA A 6 22.24 -4.18 1.71
CA ALA A 6 22.05 -4.44 1.79
C ALA A 6 21.65 -4.91 1.64
N ARG A 7 21.72 -5.03 1.58
CA ARG A 7 21.46 -5.69 1.63
C ARG A 7 20.79 -6.44 1.53
N GLY A 8 21.50 -6.39 1.27
CA GLY A 8 21.17 -7.61 1.42
C GLY A 8 19.82 -8.01 1.61
N TYR A 9 19.61 -8.36 2.43
CA TYR A 9 18.26 -8.51 2.46
C TYR A 9 17.67 -7.15 2.46
N ALA A 10 16.88 -6.91 1.52
CA ALA A 10 16.14 -5.69 1.47
C ALA A 10 14.77 -5.95 2.09
N ALA A 11 14.26 -4.96 2.79
CA ALA A 11 12.90 -5.03 3.28
C ALA A 11 11.96 -5.13 2.08
N ALA A 12 10.84 -5.82 2.23
CA ALA A 12 9.85 -5.86 1.18
C ALA A 12 9.33 -4.44 0.94
N PRO A 13 9.00 -4.07 -0.32
CA PRO A 13 8.60 -2.69 -0.61
C PRO A 13 7.48 -2.16 0.28
N HIS A 14 6.52 -2.99 0.66
CA HIS A 14 5.41 -2.52 1.50
C HIS A 14 5.87 -2.13 2.91
N GLU A 15 7.07 -2.53 3.32
CA GLU A 15 7.60 -2.12 4.62
C GLU A 15 8.09 -0.67 4.61
N LEU A 16 8.17 -0.06 3.43
CA LEU A 16 8.53 1.34 3.29
C LEU A 16 7.32 2.27 3.44
N LEU A 17 6.14 1.70 3.56
CA LEU A 17 4.92 2.49 3.66
C LEU A 17 4.68 2.95 5.09
N SER A 18 4.07 4.13 5.23
CA SER A 18 3.60 4.57 6.52
C SER A 18 2.42 3.70 6.95
N GLU A 19 2.04 3.81 8.21
CA GLU A 19 0.93 3.05 8.76
C GLU A 19 -0.36 3.29 7.97
N ARG A 20 -0.64 4.56 7.64
CA ARG A 20 -1.83 4.92 6.87
C ARG A 20 -1.76 4.40 5.45
N GLU A 21 -0.60 4.53 4.82
CA GLU A 21 -0.43 4.00 3.47
C GLU A 21 -0.63 2.50 3.45
N PHE A 22 -0.11 1.80 4.45
CA PHE A 22 -0.28 0.36 4.54
C PHE A 22 -1.75 -0.01 4.72
N ALA A 23 -2.47 0.72 5.58
CA ALA A 23 -3.90 0.47 5.78
C ALA A 23 -4.68 0.64 4.48
N VAL A 24 -4.35 1.69 3.71
CA VAL A 24 -4.99 1.92 2.42
C VAL A 24 -4.64 0.79 1.44
N LEU A 25 -3.39 0.35 1.44
CA LEU A 25 -2.95 -0.75 0.57
C LEU A 25 -3.79 -2.01 0.82
N VAL A 26 -3.91 -2.40 2.08
CA VAL A 26 -4.65 -3.62 2.43
C VAL A 26 -6.13 -3.48 2.06
N ALA A 27 -6.71 -2.32 2.34
CA ALA A 27 -8.12 -2.09 2.02
C ALA A 27 -8.38 -2.15 0.51
N LEU A 28 -7.49 -1.58 -0.29
CA LEU A 28 -7.59 -1.69 -1.74
C LEU A 28 -7.48 -3.14 -2.18
N GLY A 29 -6.59 -3.90 -1.54
CA GLY A 29 -6.41 -5.31 -1.86
C GLY A 29 -7.64 -6.14 -1.51
N GLU A 30 -8.45 -5.66 -0.57
CA GLU A 30 -9.71 -6.31 -0.22
C GLU A 30 -10.85 -5.94 -1.17
N GLY A 31 -10.56 -5.10 -2.15
CA GLY A 31 -11.57 -4.71 -3.13
C GLY A 31 -12.40 -3.50 -2.73
N ARG A 32 -12.01 -2.79 -1.70
CA ARG A 32 -12.75 -1.60 -1.26
C ARG A 32 -12.44 -0.39 -2.11
N GLY A 33 -13.44 0.44 -2.35
CA GLY A 33 -13.27 1.67 -3.10
C GLY A 33 -12.82 2.81 -2.21
N VAL A 34 -12.36 3.90 -2.86
CA VAL A 34 -11.87 5.07 -2.14
C VAL A 34 -12.91 5.63 -1.14
N PRO A 35 -14.19 5.81 -1.52
CA PRO A 35 -15.16 6.35 -0.55
C PRO A 35 -15.32 5.45 0.67
N GLU A 36 -15.31 4.15 0.47
CA GLU A 36 -15.46 3.20 1.57
C GLU A 36 -14.25 3.25 2.49
N ILE A 37 -13.06 3.30 1.91
CA ILE A 37 -11.81 3.37 2.69
C ILE A 37 -11.78 4.67 3.50
N ALA A 38 -12.16 5.77 2.86
CA ALA A 38 -12.18 7.06 3.54
C ALA A 38 -13.08 7.01 4.76
N ARG A 39 -14.26 6.41 4.61
CA ARG A 39 -15.21 6.29 5.71
C ARG A 39 -14.65 5.42 6.83
N ALA A 40 -14.02 4.30 6.46
CA ALA A 40 -13.50 3.36 7.44
C ALA A 40 -12.32 3.96 8.23
N LEU A 41 -11.50 4.79 7.59
CA LEU A 41 -10.32 5.36 8.24
C LEU A 41 -10.55 6.76 8.81
N GLY A 42 -11.76 7.31 8.61
CA GLY A 42 -12.04 8.66 9.09
C GLY A 42 -11.29 9.73 8.32
N LEU A 43 -11.08 9.51 7.03
CA LEU A 43 -10.35 10.43 6.16
C LEU A 43 -11.25 10.91 5.04
N SER A 44 -10.82 12.01 4.37
CA SER A 44 -11.54 12.44 3.18
C SER A 44 -11.14 11.55 2.00
N PRO A 45 -12.01 11.42 0.99
CA PRO A 45 -11.66 10.67 -0.21
C PRO A 45 -10.41 11.22 -0.90
N LYS A 46 -10.22 12.53 -0.86
CA LYS A 46 -9.04 13.16 -1.45
C LYS A 46 -7.77 12.70 -0.76
N THR A 47 -7.80 12.61 0.57
CA THR A 47 -6.66 12.14 1.34
C THR A 47 -6.35 10.67 1.03
N VAL A 48 -7.38 9.84 0.91
CA VAL A 48 -7.19 8.44 0.56
C VAL A 48 -6.56 8.34 -0.84
N THR A 49 -7.03 9.17 -1.79
CA THR A 49 -6.46 9.17 -3.13
C THR A 49 -4.98 9.55 -3.08
N THR A 50 -4.61 10.51 -2.25
CA THR A 50 -3.22 10.90 -2.09
C THR A 50 -2.38 9.73 -1.58
N TYR A 51 -2.87 9.02 -0.56
CA TYR A 51 -2.17 7.85 -0.06
C TYR A 51 -2.06 6.75 -1.11
N ARG A 52 -3.13 6.56 -1.90
CA ARG A 52 -3.10 5.58 -2.97
C ARG A 52 -2.01 5.90 -3.99
N VAL A 53 -1.91 7.15 -4.41
CA VAL A 53 -0.87 7.56 -5.34
C VAL A 53 0.51 7.29 -4.75
N ARG A 54 0.72 7.65 -3.50
CA ARG A 54 2.02 7.47 -2.87
C ARG A 54 2.41 6.00 -2.76
N LEU A 55 1.47 5.15 -2.33
CA LEU A 55 1.80 3.74 -2.19
C LEU A 55 2.07 3.08 -3.54
N LEU A 56 1.34 3.48 -4.57
CA LEU A 56 1.60 2.96 -5.91
C LEU A 56 3.01 3.31 -6.37
N GLU A 57 3.43 4.55 -6.13
CA GLU A 57 4.77 4.98 -6.50
C GLU A 57 5.84 4.21 -5.72
N LYS A 58 5.64 4.06 -4.41
CA LYS A 58 6.61 3.38 -3.57
C LYS A 58 6.75 1.91 -3.93
N LEU A 59 5.66 1.28 -4.36
CA LEU A 59 5.66 -0.14 -4.69
C LEU A 59 5.95 -0.40 -6.16
N GLY A 60 6.01 0.64 -6.98
CA GLY A 60 6.23 0.48 -8.41
C GLY A 60 5.05 -0.15 -9.11
N LEU A 61 3.85 0.07 -8.59
CA LEU A 61 2.62 -0.47 -9.17
C LEU A 61 1.87 0.63 -9.93
N ARG A 62 0.97 0.24 -10.82
CA ARG A 62 0.25 1.18 -11.66
C ARG A 62 -1.25 1.20 -11.45
N THR A 63 -1.84 0.03 -11.18
CA THR A 63 -3.30 -0.10 -11.14
C THR A 63 -3.75 -0.73 -9.85
N THR A 64 -5.06 -0.60 -9.57
CA THR A 64 -5.65 -1.27 -8.42
C THR A 64 -5.55 -2.79 -8.56
N ALA A 65 -5.63 -3.32 -9.79
CA ALA A 65 -5.46 -4.75 -10.00
C ALA A 65 -4.07 -5.21 -9.55
N ASP A 66 -3.04 -4.37 -9.83
CA ASP A 66 -1.69 -4.66 -9.36
C ASP A 66 -1.64 -4.70 -7.84
N VAL A 67 -2.36 -3.79 -7.18
CA VAL A 67 -2.41 -3.74 -5.72
C VAL A 67 -3.05 -5.00 -5.16
N VAL A 68 -4.17 -5.44 -5.75
CA VAL A 68 -4.86 -6.64 -5.29
C VAL A 68 -3.92 -7.85 -5.39
N ARG A 69 -3.22 -7.95 -6.51
CA ARG A 69 -2.28 -9.06 -6.70
C ARG A 69 -1.14 -8.98 -5.69
N TYR A 70 -0.61 -7.79 -5.46
CA TYR A 70 0.49 -7.60 -4.52
C TYR A 70 0.09 -8.03 -3.11
N VAL A 71 -1.09 -7.58 -2.66
CA VAL A 71 -1.58 -7.92 -1.33
C VAL A 71 -1.77 -9.43 -1.19
N ARG A 72 -2.32 -10.06 -2.22
CA ARG A 72 -2.53 -11.50 -2.22
C ARG A 72 -1.21 -12.25 -2.18
N ASP A 73 -0.28 -11.85 -3.04
CA ASP A 73 1.00 -12.56 -3.17
C ASP A 73 1.83 -12.48 -1.90
N HIS A 74 1.69 -11.40 -1.15
CA HIS A 74 2.45 -11.20 0.08
C HIS A 74 1.66 -11.56 1.34
N GLY A 75 0.41 -11.99 1.19
CA GLY A 75 -0.41 -12.39 2.32
C GLY A 75 -0.64 -11.27 3.33
N LEU A 76 -0.84 -10.06 2.86
CA LEU A 76 -0.95 -8.90 3.75
C LEU A 76 -2.34 -8.78 4.35
N SER A 77 -2.39 -8.36 5.62
CA SER A 77 -3.64 -8.03 6.30
C SER A 77 -3.33 -7.04 7.41
N VAL A 78 -4.37 -6.34 7.83
CA VAL A 78 -4.24 -5.40 8.95
C VAL A 78 -4.44 -6.11 10.25
#